data_b07cc286207e19fe3530067dca5bca8d
#
_entry.id   b07cc286207e19fe3530067dca5bca8d
#
_cell.length_a   1.000
_cell.length_b   1.000
_cell.length_c   1.000
_cell.angle_alpha   90.00
_cell.angle_beta   90.00
_cell.angle_gamma   90.00
#
_symmetry.space_group_name_H-M   'P 1'
#
loop_
_entity.id
_entity.type
_entity.pdbx_description
1 polymer ?
#
loop_
_entity_poly.entity_id
_entity_poly.type
_entity_poly.pdbx_seq_one_letter_code
_entity_poly.pdbx_strand_id
1 'polypeptide(L)'
;EEGKHIYPSLDYHSTHPQAAYETPAAIYIEASKEINFTDCLFENISYTAVKFEKASKNCNITSSKFNEIGANAIFIHGDFVVPASTQRINVRDCHIGYYGRIFNNAIGILLTHAYDCELSNNEIHDGWYTGISVGWNWGYSDNPTNNIQVKDNLIYNIGNGWLSDMGGIYTLGVQPETVISGNEIYNVGCDEGAYGYGGWGIYLDEGSSGILVEKNLVYDCSSNCFHQHYGENNMIRNNIFAFSDDGQV
;
A
#
# COMPACT_ATOMS: atom_id res chain seq x y z
N GLU A 1 15.94 22.49 4.54
CA GLU A 1 14.73 22.46 3.71
C GLU A 1 13.89 21.23 3.98
N GLU A 2 14.48 20.07 4.04
CA GLU A 2 13.78 18.81 4.35
C GLU A 2 13.08 18.85 5.71
N GLY A 3 13.66 19.52 6.68
CA GLY A 3 13.04 19.71 8.00
C GLY A 3 11.70 20.43 7.97
N LYS A 4 11.42 21.21 6.95
CA LYS A 4 10.11 21.86 6.78
C LYS A 4 9.00 20.86 6.50
N HIS A 5 9.35 19.79 5.82
CA HIS A 5 8.39 18.77 5.44
C HIS A 5 7.95 17.89 6.62
N ILE A 6 8.68 17.93 7.71
CA ILE A 6 8.30 17.23 8.95
C ILE A 6 7.18 17.98 9.68
N TYR A 7 6.94 19.24 9.34
CA TYR A 7 5.92 20.08 9.96
C TYR A 7 4.78 20.42 8.99
N PRO A 8 3.89 19.49 8.75
CA PRO A 8 2.81 19.64 7.76
C PRO A 8 1.86 20.79 8.06
N SER A 9 1.81 21.28 9.28
CA SER A 9 1.04 22.46 9.64
C SER A 9 1.43 23.71 8.86
N LEU A 10 2.56 23.70 8.19
CA LEU A 10 3.05 24.84 7.44
C LEU A 10 2.55 24.84 6.01
N ASP A 11 2.59 23.73 5.30
CA ASP A 11 2.19 23.70 3.89
C ASP A 11 1.86 22.30 3.30
N TYR A 12 1.98 21.24 4.06
CA TYR A 12 1.63 19.85 3.66
C TYR A 12 2.37 19.30 2.44
N HIS A 13 3.55 19.79 2.13
CA HIS A 13 4.26 19.40 0.91
C HIS A 13 4.90 18.01 0.96
N SER A 14 5.11 17.45 2.12
CA SER A 14 5.73 16.12 2.25
C SER A 14 4.74 14.98 2.47
N THR A 15 3.49 15.31 2.76
CA THR A 15 2.46 14.31 3.04
C THR A 15 1.14 14.69 2.40
N HIS A 16 0.34 13.69 2.10
CA HIS A 16 -1.07 13.81 1.75
C HIS A 16 -1.89 13.15 2.87
N PRO A 17 -3.14 13.54 3.15
CA PRO A 17 -3.96 12.84 4.16
C PRO A 17 -4.02 11.32 3.96
N GLN A 18 -4.01 10.86 2.71
CA GLN A 18 -4.10 9.44 2.35
C GLN A 18 -2.78 8.68 2.48
N ALA A 19 -1.62 9.31 2.37
CA ALA A 19 -0.32 8.63 2.44
C ALA A 19 0.84 9.61 2.60
N ALA A 20 2.00 9.12 3.02
CA ALA A 20 3.26 9.85 2.97
C ALA A 20 3.78 9.89 1.52
N TYR A 21 3.05 10.61 0.65
CA TYR A 21 3.20 10.55 -0.81
C TYR A 21 4.41 11.35 -1.32
N GLU A 22 4.67 12.54 -0.78
CA GLU A 22 5.70 13.45 -1.28
C GLU A 22 7.02 13.38 -0.51
N THR A 23 7.20 12.36 0.32
CA THR A 23 8.45 12.20 1.09
C THR A 23 9.62 11.88 0.17
N PRO A 24 10.82 12.41 0.48
CA PRO A 24 12.05 11.99 -0.17
C PRO A 24 12.31 10.50 0.01
N ALA A 25 13.24 9.95 -0.73
CA ALA A 25 13.68 8.56 -0.58
C ALA A 25 15.21 8.48 -0.44
N ALA A 26 15.66 7.48 0.35
CA ALA A 26 17.09 7.20 0.47
C ALA A 26 17.67 6.67 -0.84
N ILE A 27 16.90 5.83 -1.54
CA ILE A 27 17.23 5.37 -2.88
C ILE A 27 16.11 5.80 -3.83
N TYR A 28 16.47 6.60 -4.80
CA TYR A 28 15.59 7.14 -5.81
C TYR A 28 15.97 6.62 -7.20
N ILE A 29 15.02 6.01 -7.90
CA ILE A 29 15.22 5.34 -9.18
C ILE A 29 14.24 5.92 -10.19
N GLU A 30 14.71 6.62 -11.19
CA GLU A 30 13.89 7.23 -12.22
C GLU A 30 14.36 6.79 -13.62
N ALA A 31 13.41 6.58 -14.53
CA ALA A 31 13.66 6.25 -15.94
C ALA A 31 14.68 5.11 -16.15
N SER A 32 14.72 4.18 -15.21
CA SER A 32 15.71 3.10 -15.14
C SER A 32 15.11 1.75 -15.48
N LYS A 33 15.96 0.81 -15.85
CA LYS A 33 15.54 -0.57 -16.17
C LYS A 33 16.44 -1.58 -15.48
N GLU A 34 15.83 -2.72 -15.13
CA GLU A 34 16.56 -3.90 -14.67
C GLU A 34 17.37 -3.65 -13.39
N ILE A 35 16.90 -2.75 -12.53
CA ILE A 35 17.48 -2.52 -11.20
C ILE A 35 16.95 -3.59 -10.24
N ASN A 36 17.86 -4.30 -9.60
CA ASN A 36 17.50 -5.38 -8.69
C ASN A 36 18.17 -5.20 -7.33
N PHE A 37 17.37 -5.33 -6.28
CA PHE A 37 17.84 -5.45 -4.90
C PHE A 37 17.51 -6.86 -4.42
N THR A 38 18.53 -7.62 -4.05
CA THR A 38 18.36 -8.99 -3.56
C THR A 38 19.14 -9.16 -2.27
N ASP A 39 18.50 -9.71 -1.25
CA ASP A 39 19.11 -9.97 0.06
C ASP A 39 19.75 -8.70 0.67
N CYS A 40 19.02 -7.59 0.56
CA CYS A 40 19.45 -6.28 1.07
C CYS A 40 18.79 -5.95 2.41
N LEU A 41 19.50 -5.21 3.25
CA LEU A 41 18.97 -4.63 4.49
C LEU A 41 18.84 -3.12 4.34
N PHE A 42 17.64 -2.60 4.54
CA PHE A 42 17.30 -1.18 4.63
C PHE A 42 16.86 -0.89 6.06
N GLU A 43 17.64 -0.14 6.80
CA GLU A 43 17.40 0.05 8.22
C GLU A 43 17.69 1.47 8.69
N ASN A 44 16.90 1.96 9.66
CA ASN A 44 17.08 3.27 10.27
C ASN A 44 17.09 4.43 9.26
N ILE A 45 16.16 4.41 8.33
CA ILE A 45 16.01 5.42 7.28
C ILE A 45 14.90 6.41 7.66
N SER A 46 15.20 7.70 7.68
CA SER A 46 14.27 8.75 8.14
C SER A 46 13.10 9.02 7.20
N TYR A 47 13.23 8.70 5.93
CA TYR A 47 12.21 8.91 4.89
C TYR A 47 11.79 7.59 4.25
N THR A 48 11.30 7.64 3.00
CA THR A 48 11.04 6.43 2.21
C THR A 48 12.36 5.70 1.92
N ALA A 49 12.39 4.38 2.07
CA ALA A 49 13.64 3.66 1.85
C ALA A 49 13.98 3.55 0.35
N VAL A 50 13.07 3.01 -0.46
CA VAL A 50 13.27 2.86 -1.91
C VAL A 50 12.07 3.44 -2.66
N LYS A 51 12.33 4.32 -3.63
CA LYS A 51 11.31 4.88 -4.50
C LYS A 51 11.67 4.65 -5.96
N PHE A 52 10.77 3.94 -6.67
CA PHE A 52 10.78 3.88 -8.13
C PHE A 52 9.89 4.97 -8.67
N GLU A 53 10.45 5.81 -9.48
CA GLU A 53 9.75 6.91 -10.15
C GLU A 53 9.45 6.57 -11.61
N LYS A 54 8.75 7.48 -12.23
CA LYS A 54 8.26 7.40 -13.60
C LYS A 54 9.26 6.79 -14.60
N ALA A 55 8.73 6.02 -15.51
CA ALA A 55 9.44 5.32 -16.57
C ALA A 55 10.45 4.24 -16.10
N SER A 56 10.40 3.84 -14.82
CA SER A 56 11.16 2.70 -14.31
C SER A 56 10.50 1.38 -14.75
N LYS A 57 11.29 0.40 -15.20
CA LYS A 57 10.77 -0.85 -15.78
C LYS A 57 11.60 -2.07 -15.43
N ASN A 58 10.92 -3.22 -15.28
CA ASN A 58 11.57 -4.52 -15.09
C ASN A 58 12.53 -4.53 -13.88
N CYS A 59 12.12 -3.94 -12.77
CA CYS A 59 12.92 -3.87 -11.56
C CYS A 59 12.37 -4.81 -10.49
N ASN A 60 13.23 -5.27 -9.60
CA ASN A 60 12.81 -6.19 -8.56
C ASN A 60 13.44 -5.83 -7.21
N ILE A 61 12.67 -6.04 -6.15
CA ILE A 61 13.16 -6.13 -4.78
C ILE A 61 12.78 -7.52 -4.28
N THR A 62 13.76 -8.32 -3.92
CA THR A 62 13.51 -9.71 -3.49
C THR A 62 14.31 -10.05 -2.25
N SER A 63 13.72 -10.88 -1.37
CA SER A 63 14.39 -11.44 -0.17
C SER A 63 15.08 -10.38 0.69
N SER A 64 14.50 -9.17 0.73
CA SER A 64 15.12 -8.02 1.38
C SER A 64 14.35 -7.61 2.64
N LYS A 65 15.05 -6.97 3.57
CA LYS A 65 14.48 -6.55 4.84
C LYS A 65 14.44 -5.03 4.96
N PHE A 66 13.30 -4.51 5.41
CA PHE A 66 13.05 -3.09 5.72
C PHE A 66 12.67 -3.00 7.19
N ASN A 67 13.40 -2.21 7.96
CA ASN A 67 13.20 -2.11 9.40
C ASN A 67 13.46 -0.68 9.90
N GLU A 68 12.62 -0.18 10.80
CA GLU A 68 12.74 1.18 11.35
C GLU A 68 12.80 2.25 10.24
N ILE A 69 11.76 2.30 9.41
CA ILE A 69 11.65 3.25 8.29
C ILE A 69 10.74 4.43 8.69
N GLY A 70 11.22 5.63 8.49
CA GLY A 70 10.53 6.86 8.88
C GLY A 70 9.26 7.15 8.07
N ALA A 71 9.25 6.78 6.80
CA ALA A 71 8.10 6.92 5.90
C ALA A 71 7.74 5.57 5.26
N ASN A 72 7.43 5.53 3.95
CA ASN A 72 7.11 4.27 3.26
C ASN A 72 8.35 3.37 3.16
N ALA A 73 8.19 2.07 3.30
CA ALA A 73 9.31 1.19 3.02
C ALA A 73 9.63 1.17 1.52
N ILE A 74 8.60 0.96 0.69
CA ILE A 74 8.75 0.94 -0.77
C ILE A 74 7.67 1.81 -1.40
N PHE A 75 8.05 2.66 -2.34
CA PHE A 75 7.13 3.44 -3.13
C PHE A 75 7.36 3.21 -4.63
N ILE A 76 6.38 2.67 -5.33
CA ILE A 76 6.35 2.50 -6.77
C ILE A 76 5.45 3.58 -7.35
N HIS A 77 6.04 4.59 -8.00
CA HIS A 77 5.32 5.75 -8.50
C HIS A 77 5.50 5.89 -10.02
N GLY A 78 4.40 6.08 -10.71
CA GLY A 78 4.39 6.36 -12.15
C GLY A 78 3.78 7.71 -12.48
N ASP A 79 3.91 8.14 -13.72
CA ASP A 79 3.19 9.29 -14.26
C ASP A 79 1.72 8.93 -14.48
N PHE A 80 0.85 9.92 -14.36
CA PHE A 80 -0.55 9.80 -14.77
C PHE A 80 -0.66 9.82 -16.31
N VAL A 81 -0.16 8.79 -16.95
CA VAL A 81 -0.25 8.57 -18.40
C VAL A 81 -0.73 7.16 -18.71
N VAL A 82 -1.57 7.03 -19.73
CA VAL A 82 -2.09 5.75 -20.20
C VAL A 82 -1.51 5.45 -21.58
N PRO A 83 -0.85 4.29 -21.80
CA PRO A 83 -0.48 3.29 -20.78
C PRO A 83 0.62 3.77 -19.83
N ALA A 84 0.64 3.19 -18.63
CA ALA A 84 1.61 3.56 -17.60
C ALA A 84 3.06 3.46 -18.08
N SER A 85 3.85 4.48 -17.76
CA SER A 85 5.28 4.50 -18.07
C SER A 85 6.09 3.60 -17.14
N THR A 86 5.68 3.49 -15.86
CA THR A 86 6.27 2.62 -14.84
C THR A 86 5.58 1.26 -14.87
N GLN A 87 6.34 0.20 -15.03
CA GLN A 87 5.78 -1.13 -15.21
C GLN A 87 6.74 -2.25 -14.84
N ARG A 88 6.17 -3.39 -14.46
CA ARG A 88 6.91 -4.61 -14.07
C ARG A 88 7.95 -4.32 -12.98
N ILE A 89 7.47 -3.68 -11.93
CA ILE A 89 8.22 -3.54 -10.68
C ILE A 89 7.66 -4.59 -9.72
N ASN A 90 8.50 -5.52 -9.29
CA ASN A 90 8.07 -6.61 -8.43
C ASN A 90 8.73 -6.52 -7.06
N VAL A 91 7.94 -6.77 -6.02
CA VAL A 91 8.40 -6.84 -4.63
C VAL A 91 7.99 -8.21 -4.10
N ARG A 92 8.97 -9.06 -3.81
CA ARG A 92 8.71 -10.45 -3.42
C ARG A 92 9.58 -10.92 -2.28
N ASP A 93 9.01 -11.77 -1.43
CA ASP A 93 9.75 -12.45 -0.35
C ASP A 93 10.45 -11.45 0.59
N CYS A 94 9.88 -10.26 0.79
CA CYS A 94 10.45 -9.22 1.63
C CYS A 94 9.83 -9.21 3.02
N HIS A 95 10.62 -8.79 4.01
CA HIS A 95 10.18 -8.54 5.38
C HIS A 95 10.16 -7.03 5.63
N ILE A 96 9.00 -6.46 5.90
CA ILE A 96 8.76 -5.02 6.04
C ILE A 96 8.13 -4.77 7.42
N GLY A 97 8.93 -4.30 8.36
CA GLY A 97 8.45 -4.01 9.71
C GLY A 97 8.81 -2.61 10.19
N TYR A 98 8.02 -2.08 11.13
CA TYR A 98 8.29 -0.80 11.78
C TYR A 98 8.48 0.36 10.80
N TYR A 99 7.57 0.51 9.84
CA TYR A 99 7.50 1.65 8.92
C TYR A 99 6.59 2.76 9.47
N GLY A 100 6.69 3.97 8.91
CA GLY A 100 5.90 5.11 9.35
C GLY A 100 6.39 5.74 10.66
N ARG A 101 7.64 5.53 11.06
CA ARG A 101 8.16 5.95 12.38
C ARG A 101 8.22 7.47 12.57
N ILE A 102 8.18 8.23 11.49
CA ILE A 102 8.17 9.70 11.49
C ILE A 102 6.89 10.22 10.82
N PHE A 103 6.51 9.64 9.69
CA PHE A 103 5.30 9.97 8.95
C PHE A 103 4.25 8.88 9.19
N ASN A 104 3.38 9.09 10.15
CA ASN A 104 2.46 8.05 10.66
C ASN A 104 1.48 7.54 9.59
N ASN A 105 1.18 8.33 8.55
CA ASN A 105 0.36 7.93 7.41
C ASN A 105 1.15 7.22 6.30
N ALA A 106 2.36 6.78 6.58
CA ALA A 106 3.17 6.01 5.64
C ALA A 106 2.67 4.58 5.49
N ILE A 107 3.00 4.01 4.36
CA ILE A 107 2.51 2.70 3.88
C ILE A 107 3.68 1.75 3.73
N GLY A 108 3.48 0.47 4.02
CA GLY A 108 4.52 -0.53 3.81
C GLY A 108 4.95 -0.57 2.35
N ILE A 109 4.01 -0.85 1.44
CA ILE A 109 4.24 -0.75 -0.02
C ILE A 109 3.17 0.14 -0.63
N LEU A 110 3.56 1.31 -1.11
CA LEU A 110 2.71 2.23 -1.85
C LEU A 110 2.96 2.08 -3.35
N LEU A 111 1.93 1.82 -4.14
CA LEU A 111 1.98 1.72 -5.59
C LEU A 111 0.97 2.69 -6.22
N THR A 112 1.45 3.60 -7.05
CA THR A 112 0.61 4.56 -7.76
C THR A 112 0.98 4.62 -9.24
N HIS A 113 -0.02 4.70 -10.12
CA HIS A 113 0.16 4.91 -11.57
C HIS A 113 1.15 3.94 -12.24
N ALA A 114 1.13 2.68 -11.86
CA ALA A 114 2.00 1.65 -12.40
C ALA A 114 1.20 0.48 -13.00
N TYR A 115 1.82 -0.29 -13.85
CA TYR A 115 1.19 -1.37 -14.59
C TYR A 115 1.98 -2.67 -14.50
N ASP A 116 1.27 -3.81 -14.49
CA ASP A 116 1.88 -5.14 -14.60
C ASP A 116 2.93 -5.40 -13.50
N CYS A 117 2.58 -5.09 -12.25
CA CYS A 117 3.44 -5.24 -11.08
C CYS A 117 2.97 -6.38 -10.18
N GLU A 118 3.90 -6.99 -9.45
CA GLU A 118 3.62 -8.05 -8.49
C GLU A 118 4.16 -7.73 -7.10
N LEU A 119 3.29 -7.82 -6.10
CA LEU A 119 3.58 -7.65 -4.68
C LEU A 119 3.22 -8.96 -4.00
N SER A 120 4.19 -9.87 -3.82
CA SER A 120 3.88 -11.23 -3.39
C SER A 120 4.82 -11.80 -2.33
N ASN A 121 4.28 -12.69 -1.48
CA ASN A 121 5.01 -13.38 -0.41
C ASN A 121 5.75 -12.42 0.54
N ASN A 122 5.24 -11.22 0.75
CA ASN A 122 5.85 -10.28 1.67
C ASN A 122 5.24 -10.42 3.07
N GLU A 123 6.05 -10.28 4.09
CA GLU A 123 5.62 -10.12 5.47
C GLU A 123 5.67 -8.64 5.85
N ILE A 124 4.50 -8.05 6.21
CA ILE A 124 4.35 -6.61 6.47
C ILE A 124 3.68 -6.41 7.83
N HIS A 125 4.35 -5.72 8.75
CA HIS A 125 3.85 -5.59 10.11
C HIS A 125 4.33 -4.35 10.85
N ASP A 126 3.70 -4.07 12.01
CA ASP A 126 4.06 -3.00 12.94
C ASP A 126 4.19 -1.62 12.28
N GLY A 127 3.32 -1.34 11.31
CA GLY A 127 3.15 -0.03 10.70
C GLY A 127 2.02 0.77 11.36
N TRP A 128 2.09 2.08 11.27
CA TRP A 128 1.09 2.98 11.86
C TRP A 128 -0.15 3.19 10.97
N TYR A 129 -0.09 2.78 9.72
CA TYR A 129 -1.15 2.93 8.74
C TYR A 129 -1.24 1.71 7.81
N THR A 130 -1.70 1.88 6.60
CA THR A 130 -1.96 0.82 5.61
C THR A 130 -0.73 -0.06 5.31
N GLY A 131 -0.95 -1.36 5.15
CA GLY A 131 0.10 -2.31 4.76
C GLY A 131 0.51 -2.18 3.30
N ILE A 132 -0.43 -2.40 2.38
CA ILE A 132 -0.25 -2.24 0.93
C ILE A 132 -1.33 -1.30 0.40
N SER A 133 -0.95 -0.28 -0.36
CA SER A 133 -1.88 0.61 -1.06
C SER A 133 -1.62 0.60 -2.56
N VAL A 134 -2.68 0.40 -3.36
CA VAL A 134 -2.61 0.30 -4.81
C VAL A 134 -3.57 1.29 -5.46
N GLY A 135 -3.05 2.17 -6.30
CA GLY A 135 -3.82 3.21 -6.98
C GLY A 135 -3.75 4.57 -6.28
N TRP A 136 -4.02 5.61 -7.04
CA TRP A 136 -3.98 7.01 -6.59
C TRP A 136 -4.95 7.88 -7.42
N ASN A 137 -6.13 7.36 -7.69
CA ASN A 137 -7.11 8.05 -8.54
C ASN A 137 -8.51 7.89 -7.96
N TRP A 138 -9.06 8.97 -7.42
CA TRP A 138 -10.40 8.98 -6.83
C TRP A 138 -11.47 8.98 -7.91
N GLY A 139 -12.41 8.03 -7.83
CA GLY A 139 -13.53 7.91 -8.74
C GLY A 139 -13.27 7.04 -9.97
N TYR A 140 -14.06 7.22 -11.02
CA TYR A 140 -14.16 6.31 -12.16
C TYR A 140 -13.41 6.76 -13.42
N SER A 141 -12.57 7.78 -13.33
CA SER A 141 -11.81 8.22 -14.49
C SER A 141 -10.73 7.22 -14.88
N ASP A 142 -10.25 7.32 -16.12
CA ASP A 142 -9.15 6.48 -16.63
C ASP A 142 -7.96 6.52 -15.68
N ASN A 143 -7.40 5.37 -15.40
CA ASN A 143 -6.31 5.20 -14.45
C ASN A 143 -5.20 4.34 -15.07
N PRO A 144 -3.94 4.78 -15.03
CA PRO A 144 -2.84 3.96 -15.51
C PRO A 144 -2.55 2.73 -14.64
N THR A 145 -3.06 2.68 -13.41
CA THR A 145 -2.88 1.54 -12.50
C THR A 145 -3.78 0.39 -12.92
N ASN A 146 -3.21 -0.70 -13.41
CA ASN A 146 -3.96 -1.92 -13.69
C ASN A 146 -3.03 -3.15 -13.74
N ASN A 147 -3.60 -4.35 -13.78
CA ASN A 147 -2.90 -5.63 -13.74
C ASN A 147 -1.88 -5.72 -12.60
N ILE A 148 -2.31 -5.37 -11.39
CA ILE A 148 -1.48 -5.48 -10.20
C ILE A 148 -1.81 -6.79 -9.48
N GLN A 149 -0.79 -7.57 -9.14
CA GLN A 149 -0.94 -8.84 -8.46
C GLN A 149 -0.49 -8.70 -7.01
N VAL A 150 -1.44 -8.66 -6.07
CA VAL A 150 -1.18 -8.62 -4.61
C VAL A 150 -1.49 -9.99 -4.05
N LYS A 151 -0.46 -10.82 -3.89
CA LYS A 151 -0.65 -12.25 -3.64
C LYS A 151 0.17 -12.81 -2.49
N ASP A 152 -0.44 -13.70 -1.73
CA ASP A 152 0.24 -14.53 -0.74
C ASP A 152 1.06 -13.71 0.29
N ASN A 153 0.63 -12.47 0.59
CA ASN A 153 1.27 -11.64 1.60
C ASN A 153 0.70 -11.94 2.99
N LEU A 154 1.54 -11.80 4.00
CA LEU A 154 1.19 -11.84 5.41
C LEU A 154 1.23 -10.40 5.95
N ILE A 155 0.08 -9.86 6.38
CA ILE A 155 -0.04 -8.47 6.85
C ILE A 155 -0.69 -8.47 8.22
N TYR A 156 0.00 -7.91 9.23
CA TYR A 156 -0.53 -7.95 10.60
C TYR A 156 0.02 -6.82 11.49
N ASN A 157 -0.65 -6.60 12.63
CA ASN A 157 -0.27 -5.58 13.62
C ASN A 157 -0.09 -4.21 12.98
N ILE A 158 -1.06 -3.75 12.20
CA ILE A 158 -0.99 -2.43 11.55
C ILE A 158 -2.09 -1.49 12.05
N GLY A 159 -1.88 -0.19 11.85
CA GLY A 159 -2.75 0.86 12.35
C GLY A 159 -2.54 1.17 13.83
N ASN A 160 -2.50 0.16 14.67
CA ASN A 160 -2.19 0.25 16.10
C ASN A 160 -2.96 1.35 16.88
N GLY A 161 -4.20 1.68 16.46
CA GLY A 161 -5.04 2.67 17.12
C GLY A 161 -4.57 4.12 17.00
N TRP A 162 -3.79 4.48 15.98
CA TRP A 162 -3.30 5.84 15.76
C TRP A 162 -4.07 6.61 14.71
N LEU A 163 -4.42 5.95 13.63
CA LEU A 163 -5.13 6.53 12.50
C LEU A 163 -6.36 5.67 12.18
N SER A 164 -7.18 6.16 11.29
CA SER A 164 -8.34 5.45 10.74
C SER A 164 -8.40 5.64 9.24
N ASP A 165 -9.45 5.14 8.58
CA ASP A 165 -9.61 5.20 7.14
C ASP A 165 -8.46 4.50 6.41
N MET A 166 -8.24 3.25 6.76
CA MET A 166 -7.09 2.46 6.35
C MET A 166 -7.43 0.98 6.17
N GLY A 167 -6.54 0.25 5.54
CA GLY A 167 -6.70 -1.19 5.36
C GLY A 167 -5.39 -1.97 5.44
N GLY A 168 -5.49 -3.28 5.68
CA GLY A 168 -4.37 -4.17 5.43
C GLY A 168 -3.92 -4.04 3.97
N ILE A 169 -4.89 -4.18 3.06
CA ILE A 169 -4.75 -3.84 1.63
C ILE A 169 -5.81 -2.79 1.30
N TYR A 170 -5.38 -1.70 0.68
CA TYR A 170 -6.21 -0.56 0.28
C TYR A 170 -6.08 -0.31 -1.23
N THR A 171 -7.17 0.05 -1.90
CA THR A 171 -7.16 0.35 -3.34
C THR A 171 -7.92 1.64 -3.67
N LEU A 172 -7.52 2.31 -4.74
CA LEU A 172 -8.17 3.51 -5.27
C LEU A 172 -8.30 3.49 -6.79
N GLY A 173 -9.50 3.76 -7.28
CA GLY A 173 -9.79 3.98 -8.69
C GLY A 173 -9.91 2.71 -9.54
N VAL A 174 -10.17 2.90 -10.81
CA VAL A 174 -10.40 1.82 -11.77
C VAL A 174 -9.10 1.06 -12.03
N GLN A 175 -9.10 -0.24 -11.78
CA GLN A 175 -7.90 -1.10 -11.85
C GLN A 175 -8.24 -2.47 -12.49
N PRO A 176 -8.56 -2.52 -13.76
CA PRO A 176 -8.88 -3.80 -14.39
C PRO A 176 -7.71 -4.78 -14.29
N GLU A 177 -8.04 -6.07 -14.23
CA GLU A 177 -7.09 -7.18 -14.13
C GLU A 177 -6.26 -7.21 -12.82
N THR A 178 -6.52 -6.31 -11.89
CA THR A 178 -5.90 -6.35 -10.54
C THR A 178 -6.49 -7.49 -9.72
N VAL A 179 -5.60 -8.25 -9.07
CA VAL A 179 -5.96 -9.44 -8.29
C VAL A 179 -5.38 -9.32 -6.88
N ILE A 180 -6.24 -9.48 -5.89
CA ILE A 180 -5.88 -9.58 -4.46
C ILE A 180 -6.21 -11.01 -4.03
N SER A 181 -5.22 -11.88 -3.87
CA SER A 181 -5.47 -13.30 -3.62
C SER A 181 -4.47 -13.97 -2.69
N GLY A 182 -4.95 -14.94 -1.90
CA GLY A 182 -4.09 -15.75 -1.05
C GLY A 182 -3.47 -15.01 0.14
N ASN A 183 -3.83 -13.76 0.38
CA ASN A 183 -3.25 -12.99 1.48
C ASN A 183 -3.85 -13.41 2.83
N GLU A 184 -3.02 -13.40 3.86
CA GLU A 184 -3.44 -13.50 5.25
C GLU A 184 -3.28 -12.12 5.92
N ILE A 185 -4.39 -11.60 6.48
CA ILE A 185 -4.45 -10.26 7.05
C ILE A 185 -5.12 -10.34 8.42
N TYR A 186 -4.47 -9.85 9.46
CA TYR A 186 -5.06 -9.84 10.80
C TYR A 186 -4.51 -8.75 11.72
N ASN A 187 -5.24 -8.50 12.80
CA ASN A 187 -4.92 -7.47 13.79
C ASN A 187 -4.67 -6.10 13.14
N VAL A 188 -5.72 -5.62 12.45
CA VAL A 188 -5.76 -4.29 11.83
C VAL A 188 -6.52 -3.37 12.76
N GLY A 189 -5.82 -2.47 13.42
CA GLY A 189 -6.39 -1.55 14.40
C GLY A 189 -6.58 -0.13 13.85
N CYS A 190 -7.61 0.58 14.32
CA CYS A 190 -7.81 2.00 14.04
C CYS A 190 -8.05 2.78 15.34
N ASP A 191 -7.93 4.10 15.29
CA ASP A 191 -8.40 4.99 16.34
C ASP A 191 -9.83 5.45 16.02
N GLU A 192 -10.78 5.06 16.85
CA GLU A 192 -12.19 5.46 16.70
C GLU A 192 -12.40 6.98 16.80
N GLY A 193 -11.49 7.69 17.43
CA GLY A 193 -11.51 9.14 17.56
C GLY A 193 -10.79 9.91 16.48
N ALA A 194 -10.08 9.23 15.58
CA ALA A 194 -9.32 9.85 14.51
C ALA A 194 -10.23 10.32 13.36
N TYR A 195 -9.64 11.13 12.48
CA TYR A 195 -10.30 11.51 11.24
C TYR A 195 -10.60 10.28 10.37
N GLY A 196 -11.77 10.25 9.79
CA GLY A 196 -12.26 9.10 9.06
C GLY A 196 -12.86 8.05 10.01
N TYR A 197 -13.03 6.87 9.52
CA TYR A 197 -13.62 5.76 10.27
C TYR A 197 -13.12 4.44 9.71
N GLY A 198 -12.79 3.55 10.58
CA GLY A 198 -12.47 2.18 10.27
C GLY A 198 -11.00 1.86 9.98
N GLY A 199 -10.68 0.65 10.41
CA GLY A 199 -9.49 -0.10 10.04
C GLY A 199 -9.93 -1.44 9.50
N TRP A 200 -9.87 -1.61 8.19
CA TRP A 200 -10.39 -2.76 7.47
C TRP A 200 -9.28 -3.73 7.04
N GLY A 201 -9.63 -4.98 6.89
CA GLY A 201 -8.69 -5.93 6.35
C GLY A 201 -8.35 -5.65 4.88
N ILE A 202 -9.35 -5.73 4.00
CA ILE A 202 -9.26 -5.32 2.60
C ILE A 202 -10.25 -4.19 2.35
N TYR A 203 -9.77 -3.07 1.86
CA TYR A 203 -10.55 -1.88 1.63
C TYR A 203 -10.49 -1.43 0.16
N LEU A 204 -11.58 -1.58 -0.54
CA LEU A 204 -11.76 -1.04 -1.89
C LEU A 204 -12.42 0.34 -1.77
N ASP A 205 -11.61 1.39 -1.81
CA ASP A 205 -12.08 2.74 -1.65
C ASP A 205 -12.46 3.38 -2.99
N GLU A 206 -12.74 4.64 -2.98
CA GLU A 206 -13.40 5.44 -4.02
C GLU A 206 -13.06 5.05 -5.47
N GLY A 207 -14.06 4.50 -6.16
CA GLY A 207 -13.96 4.14 -7.57
C GLY A 207 -13.21 2.84 -7.85
N SER A 208 -12.74 2.13 -6.83
CA SER A 208 -12.06 0.83 -7.00
C SER A 208 -12.91 -0.13 -7.82
N SER A 209 -12.47 -0.43 -9.03
CA SER A 209 -13.27 -1.18 -10.00
C SER A 209 -12.47 -2.17 -10.83
N GLY A 210 -13.11 -3.29 -11.21
CA GLY A 210 -12.52 -4.32 -12.04
C GLY A 210 -11.54 -5.23 -11.30
N ILE A 211 -11.61 -5.29 -9.98
CA ILE A 211 -10.68 -6.02 -9.09
C ILE A 211 -11.25 -7.39 -8.73
N LEU A 212 -10.41 -8.41 -8.76
CA LEU A 212 -10.71 -9.73 -8.22
C LEU A 212 -10.12 -9.88 -6.82
N VAL A 213 -10.98 -10.18 -5.82
CA VAL A 213 -10.59 -10.47 -4.43
C VAL A 213 -10.96 -11.91 -4.13
N GLU A 214 -9.99 -12.81 -4.03
CA GLU A 214 -10.28 -14.21 -3.80
C GLU A 214 -9.25 -14.94 -2.90
N LYS A 215 -9.73 -15.97 -2.21
CA LYS A 215 -8.90 -16.89 -1.42
C LYS A 215 -8.07 -16.21 -0.33
N ASN A 216 -8.49 -15.04 0.14
CA ASN A 216 -7.84 -14.39 1.26
C ASN A 216 -8.40 -14.90 2.60
N LEU A 217 -7.56 -14.92 3.61
CA LEU A 217 -7.93 -15.11 5.00
C LEU A 217 -7.76 -13.79 5.73
N VAL A 218 -8.87 -13.22 6.22
CA VAL A 218 -8.87 -11.92 6.90
C VAL A 218 -9.63 -12.04 8.21
N TYR A 219 -9.00 -11.64 9.30
CA TYR A 219 -9.61 -11.75 10.63
C TYR A 219 -9.05 -10.72 11.61
N ASP A 220 -9.76 -10.52 12.71
CA ASP A 220 -9.31 -9.68 13.84
C ASP A 220 -9.05 -8.23 13.40
N CYS A 221 -10.02 -7.63 12.72
CA CYS A 221 -9.98 -6.23 12.29
C CYS A 221 -10.90 -5.39 13.17
N SER A 222 -10.49 -4.18 13.51
CA SER A 222 -11.28 -3.26 14.34
C SER A 222 -12.56 -2.75 13.66
N SER A 223 -12.65 -2.88 12.35
CA SER A 223 -13.89 -2.66 11.59
C SER A 223 -14.27 -3.94 10.83
N ASN A 224 -14.60 -3.88 9.55
CA ASN A 224 -14.91 -5.07 8.79
C ASN A 224 -13.65 -5.75 8.22
N CYS A 225 -13.70 -7.05 8.00
CA CYS A 225 -12.65 -7.75 7.25
C CYS A 225 -12.56 -7.29 5.80
N PHE A 226 -13.69 -6.98 5.19
CA PHE A 226 -13.78 -6.43 3.84
C PHE A 226 -14.70 -5.22 3.83
N HIS A 227 -14.27 -4.15 3.18
CA HIS A 227 -15.07 -2.96 2.95
C HIS A 227 -14.95 -2.48 1.50
N GLN A 228 -16.08 -2.07 0.92
CA GLN A 228 -16.13 -1.38 -0.35
C GLN A 228 -16.89 -0.08 -0.18
N HIS A 229 -16.20 1.05 -0.32
CA HIS A 229 -16.86 2.35 -0.22
C HIS A 229 -17.78 2.57 -1.43
N TYR A 230 -17.22 2.63 -2.64
CA TYR A 230 -17.98 2.50 -3.88
C TYR A 230 -17.06 2.06 -5.02
N GLY A 231 -17.60 1.31 -5.96
CA GLY A 231 -16.84 0.77 -7.09
C GLY A 231 -17.73 -0.14 -7.93
N GLU A 232 -17.22 -0.54 -9.08
CA GLU A 232 -17.98 -1.32 -10.06
C GLU A 232 -17.21 -2.54 -10.54
N ASN A 233 -17.94 -3.59 -10.91
CA ASN A 233 -17.38 -4.79 -11.53
C ASN A 233 -16.29 -5.50 -10.71
N ASN A 234 -16.31 -5.36 -9.39
CA ASN A 234 -15.43 -6.12 -8.51
C ASN A 234 -16.01 -7.53 -8.29
N MET A 235 -15.13 -8.52 -8.22
CA MET A 235 -15.52 -9.88 -7.91
C MET A 235 -14.89 -10.34 -6.60
N ILE A 236 -15.72 -10.56 -5.59
CA ILE A 236 -15.30 -11.02 -4.27
C ILE A 236 -15.79 -12.44 -4.08
N ARG A 237 -14.87 -13.43 -3.97
CA ARG A 237 -15.24 -14.83 -3.86
C ARG A 237 -14.23 -15.69 -3.09
N ASN A 238 -14.70 -16.75 -2.48
CA ASN A 238 -13.84 -17.75 -1.84
C ASN A 238 -12.89 -17.21 -0.78
N ASN A 239 -13.25 -16.11 -0.10
CA ASN A 239 -12.50 -15.57 1.02
C ASN A 239 -13.04 -16.12 2.34
N ILE A 240 -12.21 -16.10 3.36
CA ILE A 240 -12.60 -16.33 4.75
C ILE A 240 -12.44 -15.00 5.50
N PHE A 241 -13.57 -14.48 5.99
CA PHE A 241 -13.66 -13.26 6.80
C PHE A 241 -14.19 -13.63 8.19
N ALA A 242 -13.46 -13.29 9.25
CA ALA A 242 -13.81 -13.75 10.59
C ALA A 242 -13.36 -12.77 11.68
N PHE A 243 -14.08 -12.74 12.80
CA PHE A 243 -13.67 -12.12 14.07
C PHE A 243 -13.35 -10.62 13.99
N SER A 244 -13.97 -9.87 13.11
CA SER A 244 -13.89 -8.40 13.15
C SER A 244 -14.96 -7.82 14.08
N ASP A 245 -14.71 -6.62 14.60
CA ASP A 245 -15.52 -6.02 15.67
C ASP A 245 -16.87 -5.54 15.15
N ASP A 246 -16.94 -4.91 13.97
CA ASP A 246 -18.21 -4.35 13.42
C ASP A 246 -18.98 -5.38 12.58
N GLY A 247 -18.33 -6.07 11.69
CA GLY A 247 -18.93 -7.03 10.76
C GLY A 247 -17.90 -7.63 9.83
N GLN A 248 -18.28 -8.66 9.07
CA GLN A 248 -17.32 -9.32 8.21
C GLN A 248 -17.22 -8.63 6.84
N VAL A 249 -18.32 -8.01 6.38
CA VAL A 249 -18.44 -7.32 5.08
C VAL A 249 -19.30 -6.10 5.25
#